data_ba51f75956bdb18d6ef04f3bdb9d1b7b
#
_entry.id   ba51f75956bdb18d6ef04f3bdb9d1b7b
#
_cell.length_a   1.000
_cell.length_b   1.000
_cell.length_c   1.000
_cell.angle_alpha   90.00
_cell.angle_beta   90.00
_cell.angle_gamma   90.00
#
_symmetry.space_group_name_H-M   'P 1'
#
loop_
_entity.id
_entity.type
_entity.pdbx_description
1 polymer ?
#
loop_
_entity_poly.entity_id
_entity_poly.type
_entity_poly.pdbx_seq_one_letter_code
_entity_poly.pdbx_strand_id
1 'polypeptide(L)'
;MINHSIPLLSILALLPLLGALVLTCVRGTAARVIGLCFAFATTVLGVFVFVLGTSPHLEQPLSETVSWIQIIGASYALELDSMSAVMVLLTVILTPLVLIAEWHVGDAEGARWSTRTFFALALALEGLSLLVFLANDVLLFYVMFEATLIPMYFMISGFGGPERAAAAVKFLLFSLAGGLVMLVGVAGLYAVSAAAGKPSFLISKLMALDLGGDIGYWLFAAFFFAFAVKAPMAGLHTWLPDTAEQATAGSSTMLVGILDKIGTFGMIKICLTIFPEASHWATPVILVWAVVSMFYGALMALGSPDLLRFVSYTSVSHFGFMVFGIFALTTQSLSGSIFYMLNHGFSTAAMFLVVGFLVKRRGTAAIEAYGGVQKTAPVLAGFLLLSGLSVLALPGMSSFVSEFLVMAGSWQRYPVHTAVLTLGMVLAAAYVLTVYKKTMTGPVPDDVRKHVSTDLNLRERLAVVPLLVLLIVFGFFPKPLLQVADKAAQVVIDPIHTIQGEN
;
A
#
# COMPACT_ATOMS: atom_id res chain seq x y z
N MET A 1 -20.17 27.47 -5.43
CA MET A 1 -20.36 26.60 -6.62
C MET A 1 -19.00 26.51 -7.32
N ILE A 2 -18.23 25.44 -7.07
CA ILE A 2 -17.06 25.14 -7.87
C ILE A 2 -17.60 24.51 -9.15
N ASN A 3 -17.38 25.22 -10.25
CA ASN A 3 -17.88 24.84 -11.56
C ASN A 3 -17.30 23.46 -11.92
N HIS A 4 -18.15 22.46 -12.19
CA HIS A 4 -17.77 21.08 -12.59
C HIS A 4 -16.96 21.00 -13.92
N SER A 5 -16.45 22.13 -14.39
CA SER A 5 -15.71 22.27 -15.66
C SER A 5 -14.21 21.97 -15.55
N ILE A 6 -13.63 21.92 -14.35
CA ILE A 6 -12.19 21.66 -14.20
C ILE A 6 -12.00 20.18 -13.80
N PRO A 7 -11.29 19.37 -14.62
CA PRO A 7 -11.06 17.95 -14.35
C PRO A 7 -9.95 17.77 -13.30
N LEU A 8 -10.26 18.06 -12.01
CA LEU A 8 -9.30 18.08 -10.92
C LEU A 8 -8.66 16.71 -10.67
N LEU A 9 -9.44 15.62 -10.79
CA LEU A 9 -8.95 14.27 -10.55
C LEU A 9 -7.98 13.84 -11.67
N SER A 10 -8.34 14.16 -12.92
CA SER A 10 -7.46 13.94 -14.06
C SER A 10 -6.17 14.76 -13.95
N ILE A 11 -6.25 16.03 -13.56
CA ILE A 11 -5.07 16.88 -13.36
C ILE A 11 -4.18 16.29 -12.26
N LEU A 12 -4.76 15.87 -11.14
CA LEU A 12 -4.02 15.26 -10.04
C LEU A 12 -3.22 14.02 -10.49
N ALA A 13 -3.87 13.11 -11.23
CA ALA A 13 -3.24 11.87 -11.66
C ALA A 13 -2.25 12.06 -12.82
N LEU A 14 -2.52 13.00 -13.73
CA LEU A 14 -1.67 13.25 -14.90
C LEU A 14 -0.47 14.15 -14.59
N LEU A 15 -0.52 14.95 -13.53
CA LEU A 15 0.57 15.84 -13.14
C LEU A 15 1.90 15.09 -12.90
N PRO A 16 1.97 14.01 -12.10
CA PRO A 16 3.21 13.27 -11.95
C PRO A 16 3.62 12.52 -13.23
N LEU A 17 2.67 12.06 -14.07
CA LEU A 17 2.98 11.48 -15.37
C LEU A 17 3.65 12.50 -16.31
N LEU A 18 3.15 13.74 -16.30
CA LEU A 18 3.81 14.83 -17.01
C LEU A 18 5.22 15.08 -16.48
N GLY A 19 5.40 15.06 -15.15
CA GLY A 19 6.71 15.15 -14.51
C GLY A 19 7.66 14.04 -14.98
N ALA A 20 7.19 12.80 -15.02
CA ALA A 20 7.95 11.66 -15.54
C ALA A 20 8.38 11.89 -17.00
N LEU A 21 7.49 12.39 -17.85
CA LEU A 21 7.78 12.72 -19.24
C LEU A 21 8.81 13.85 -19.36
N VAL A 22 8.65 14.94 -18.62
CA VAL A 22 9.59 16.07 -18.60
C VAL A 22 10.99 15.61 -18.21
N LEU A 23 11.10 14.71 -17.22
CA LEU A 23 12.38 14.16 -16.79
C LEU A 23 13.11 13.38 -17.89
N THR A 24 12.44 12.88 -18.92
CA THR A 24 13.14 12.25 -20.06
C THR A 24 14.00 13.22 -20.85
N CYS A 25 13.66 14.52 -20.84
CA CYS A 25 14.33 15.57 -21.57
C CYS A 25 15.38 16.32 -20.74
N VAL A 26 15.31 16.27 -19.39
CA VAL A 26 16.20 17.02 -18.49
C VAL A 26 17.35 16.13 -18.03
N ARG A 27 18.55 16.71 -17.82
CA ARG A 27 19.76 16.00 -17.38
C ARG A 27 20.40 16.64 -16.13
N GLY A 28 21.24 15.87 -15.46
CA GLY A 28 22.02 16.35 -14.32
C GLY A 28 21.19 16.64 -13.06
N THR A 29 21.71 17.53 -12.22
CA THR A 29 21.08 17.89 -10.93
C THR A 29 19.71 18.55 -11.10
N ALA A 30 19.49 19.28 -12.20
CA ALA A 30 18.20 19.89 -12.52
C ALA A 30 17.07 18.84 -12.59
N ALA A 31 17.34 17.64 -13.09
CA ALA A 31 16.35 16.57 -13.13
C ALA A 31 15.86 16.15 -11.72
N ARG A 32 16.76 16.11 -10.73
CA ARG A 32 16.40 15.78 -9.33
C ARG A 32 15.48 16.85 -8.74
N VAL A 33 15.83 18.13 -8.94
CA VAL A 33 15.04 19.26 -8.43
C VAL A 33 13.67 19.32 -9.11
N ILE A 34 13.62 19.21 -10.44
CA ILE A 34 12.37 19.22 -11.20
C ILE A 34 11.47 18.05 -10.80
N GLY A 35 12.02 16.83 -10.68
CA GLY A 35 11.26 15.67 -10.23
C GLY A 35 10.65 15.87 -8.85
N LEU A 36 11.42 16.43 -7.92
CA LEU A 36 10.93 16.73 -6.58
C LEU A 36 9.88 17.85 -6.59
N CYS A 37 10.01 18.86 -7.46
CA CYS A 37 9.00 19.91 -7.63
C CYS A 37 7.67 19.32 -8.13
N PHE A 38 7.69 18.40 -9.10
CA PHE A 38 6.48 17.71 -9.55
C PHE A 38 5.84 16.89 -8.42
N ALA A 39 6.63 16.14 -7.67
CA ALA A 39 6.12 15.37 -6.53
C ALA A 39 5.47 16.27 -5.47
N PHE A 40 6.12 17.38 -5.09
CA PHE A 40 5.52 18.34 -4.15
C PHE A 40 4.29 19.05 -4.71
N ALA A 41 4.27 19.40 -6.00
CA ALA A 41 3.09 19.98 -6.64
C ALA A 41 1.92 18.99 -6.60
N THR A 42 2.19 17.70 -6.86
CA THR A 42 1.19 16.62 -6.74
C THR A 42 0.72 16.46 -5.29
N THR A 43 1.65 16.56 -4.30
CA THR A 43 1.29 16.52 -2.88
C THR A 43 0.35 17.66 -2.50
N VAL A 44 0.67 18.89 -2.87
CA VAL A 44 -0.16 20.06 -2.58
C VAL A 44 -1.54 19.93 -3.22
N LEU A 45 -1.61 19.51 -4.48
CA LEU A 45 -2.88 19.28 -5.18
C LEU A 45 -3.65 18.12 -4.56
N GLY A 46 -2.98 17.01 -4.22
CA GLY A 46 -3.62 15.84 -3.60
C GLY A 46 -4.18 16.12 -2.22
N VAL A 47 -3.46 16.88 -1.39
CA VAL A 47 -3.97 17.35 -0.07
C VAL A 47 -5.15 18.30 -0.27
N PHE A 48 -5.10 19.21 -1.24
CA PHE A 48 -6.22 20.08 -1.58
C PHE A 48 -7.46 19.28 -2.01
N VAL A 49 -7.30 18.32 -2.91
CA VAL A 49 -8.37 17.42 -3.38
C VAL A 49 -8.91 16.56 -2.24
N PHE A 50 -8.04 16.07 -1.34
CA PHE A 50 -8.46 15.33 -0.13
C PHE A 50 -9.36 16.21 0.76
N VAL A 51 -8.91 17.42 1.12
CA VAL A 51 -9.68 18.34 1.98
C VAL A 51 -11.00 18.72 1.33
N LEU A 52 -11.00 18.99 0.03
CA LEU A 52 -12.22 19.32 -0.73
C LEU A 52 -13.19 18.13 -0.74
N GLY A 53 -12.72 16.93 -1.12
CA GLY A 53 -13.54 15.73 -1.30
C GLY A 53 -14.07 15.12 0.01
N THR A 54 -13.38 15.39 1.14
CA THR A 54 -13.84 14.95 2.47
C THR A 54 -14.62 16.02 3.22
N SER A 55 -14.86 17.20 2.60
CA SER A 55 -15.61 18.29 3.21
C SER A 55 -17.06 17.88 3.50
N PRO A 56 -17.59 18.20 4.71
CA PRO A 56 -19.01 17.94 5.03
C PRO A 56 -20.01 18.68 4.13
N HIS A 57 -19.55 19.72 3.43
CA HIS A 57 -20.38 20.55 2.55
C HIS A 57 -20.51 20.00 1.12
N LEU A 58 -19.79 18.92 0.80
CA LEU A 58 -19.86 18.29 -0.52
C LEU A 58 -20.96 17.23 -0.51
N GLU A 59 -22.06 17.53 -1.21
CA GLU A 59 -23.22 16.64 -1.27
C GLU A 59 -22.96 15.36 -2.10
N GLN A 60 -22.08 15.45 -3.10
CA GLN A 60 -21.72 14.34 -3.98
C GLN A 60 -20.21 14.20 -4.11
N PRO A 61 -19.67 12.99 -4.30
CA PRO A 61 -18.24 12.79 -4.56
C PRO A 61 -17.79 13.56 -5.80
N LEU A 62 -16.52 14.01 -5.77
CA LEU A 62 -15.89 14.53 -6.99
C LEU A 62 -15.80 13.40 -8.02
N SER A 63 -16.36 13.60 -9.20
CA SER A 63 -16.38 12.57 -10.25
C SER A 63 -16.18 13.19 -11.64
N GLU A 64 -15.50 12.43 -12.50
CA GLU A 64 -15.24 12.77 -13.89
C GLU A 64 -15.53 11.54 -14.73
N THR A 65 -16.41 11.64 -15.72
CA THR A 65 -16.78 10.50 -16.58
C THR A 65 -16.80 10.93 -18.03
N VAL A 66 -16.00 10.26 -18.84
CA VAL A 66 -15.94 10.43 -20.29
C VAL A 66 -16.01 9.06 -20.95
N SER A 67 -16.81 8.92 -21.99
CA SER A 67 -16.87 7.66 -22.76
C SER A 67 -15.52 7.39 -23.42
N TRP A 68 -14.98 6.17 -23.19
CA TRP A 68 -13.68 5.77 -23.73
C TRP A 68 -13.83 4.79 -24.91
N ILE A 69 -14.28 3.56 -24.65
CA ILE A 69 -14.49 2.54 -25.69
C ILE A 69 -15.98 2.20 -25.72
N GLN A 70 -16.74 2.96 -26.51
CA GLN A 70 -18.21 2.89 -26.55
C GLN A 70 -18.75 1.50 -26.89
N ILE A 71 -18.09 0.78 -27.81
CA ILE A 71 -18.52 -0.54 -28.28
C ILE A 71 -18.67 -1.55 -27.14
N ILE A 72 -17.79 -1.49 -26.14
CA ILE A 72 -17.79 -2.38 -24.99
C ILE A 72 -18.34 -1.71 -23.73
N GLY A 73 -18.77 -0.44 -23.80
CA GLY A 73 -19.31 0.29 -22.66
C GLY A 73 -18.28 0.73 -21.63
N ALA A 74 -16.98 0.81 -21.99
CA ALA A 74 -15.93 1.28 -21.12
C ALA A 74 -15.85 2.80 -21.05
N SER A 75 -15.61 3.32 -19.86
CA SER A 75 -15.53 4.75 -19.59
C SER A 75 -14.21 5.12 -18.92
N TYR A 76 -13.65 6.26 -19.25
CA TYR A 76 -12.70 6.94 -18.39
C TYR A 76 -13.51 7.61 -17.28
N ALA A 77 -13.63 6.89 -16.17
CA ALA A 77 -14.43 7.34 -15.04
C ALA A 77 -13.55 7.36 -13.78
N LEU A 78 -13.40 8.55 -13.23
CA LEU A 78 -12.70 8.80 -11.98
C LEU A 78 -13.70 9.28 -10.93
N GLU A 79 -13.52 8.83 -9.69
CA GLU A 79 -14.33 9.24 -8.55
C GLU A 79 -13.46 9.27 -7.29
N LEU A 80 -13.60 10.34 -6.51
CA LEU A 80 -12.98 10.48 -5.21
C LEU A 80 -14.01 10.17 -4.12
N ASP A 81 -14.18 8.90 -3.81
CA ASP A 81 -14.90 8.50 -2.59
C ASP A 81 -14.00 8.61 -1.35
N SER A 82 -14.57 8.38 -0.16
CA SER A 82 -13.84 8.52 1.09
C SER A 82 -12.64 7.57 1.21
N MET A 83 -12.73 6.35 0.68
CA MET A 83 -11.62 5.39 0.69
C MET A 83 -10.54 5.80 -0.32
N SER A 84 -10.92 6.19 -1.53
CA SER A 84 -10.00 6.72 -2.55
C SER A 84 -9.25 7.94 -2.04
N ALA A 85 -9.90 8.83 -1.28
CA ALA A 85 -9.28 9.99 -0.67
C ALA A 85 -8.13 9.62 0.28
N VAL A 86 -8.33 8.59 1.12
CA VAL A 86 -7.28 8.07 2.02
C VAL A 86 -6.09 7.53 1.23
N MET A 87 -6.32 6.80 0.14
CA MET A 87 -5.24 6.25 -0.71
C MET A 87 -4.53 7.33 -1.52
N VAL A 88 -5.24 8.34 -1.99
CA VAL A 88 -4.63 9.53 -2.62
C VAL A 88 -3.68 10.21 -1.63
N LEU A 89 -4.14 10.47 -0.40
CA LEU A 89 -3.32 11.11 0.64
C LEU A 89 -2.04 10.30 0.93
N LEU A 90 -2.14 8.99 1.05
CA LEU A 90 -1.00 8.10 1.24
C LEU A 90 0.01 8.24 0.09
N THR A 91 -0.46 8.14 -1.14
CA THR A 91 0.37 8.14 -2.35
C THR A 91 1.15 9.44 -2.50
N VAL A 92 0.45 10.59 -2.39
CA VAL A 92 1.07 11.90 -2.62
C VAL A 92 2.02 12.33 -1.48
N ILE A 93 1.88 11.77 -0.28
CA ILE A 93 2.82 12.02 0.82
C ILE A 93 4.07 11.15 0.68
N LEU A 94 3.94 9.88 0.31
CA LEU A 94 5.08 8.97 0.25
C LEU A 94 6.05 9.30 -0.88
N THR A 95 5.56 9.66 -2.05
CA THR A 95 6.42 9.86 -3.24
C THR A 95 7.53 10.89 -3.04
N PRO A 96 7.29 12.14 -2.61
CA PRO A 96 8.39 13.09 -2.41
C PRO A 96 9.38 12.64 -1.34
N LEU A 97 8.93 11.94 -0.28
CA LEU A 97 9.81 11.43 0.76
C LEU A 97 10.75 10.34 0.23
N VAL A 98 10.25 9.47 -0.65
CA VAL A 98 11.06 8.48 -1.35
C VAL A 98 12.07 9.16 -2.27
N LEU A 99 11.69 10.18 -3.04
CA LEU A 99 12.61 10.91 -3.89
C LEU A 99 13.73 11.62 -3.09
N ILE A 100 13.39 12.17 -1.92
CA ILE A 100 14.37 12.74 -0.99
C ILE A 100 15.32 11.65 -0.46
N ALA A 101 14.80 10.50 -0.07
CA ALA A 101 15.62 9.38 0.44
C ALA A 101 16.59 8.86 -0.63
N GLU A 102 16.11 8.69 -1.86
CA GLU A 102 16.84 8.11 -2.99
C GLU A 102 17.54 9.15 -3.89
N TRP A 103 17.89 10.31 -3.33
CA TRP A 103 18.51 11.42 -4.06
C TRP A 103 19.78 11.05 -4.83
N HIS A 104 20.49 10.02 -4.40
CA HIS A 104 21.75 9.51 -4.95
C HIS A 104 21.66 8.05 -5.43
N VAL A 105 20.47 7.54 -5.70
CA VAL A 105 20.26 6.11 -6.03
C VAL A 105 21.00 5.69 -7.30
N GLY A 106 21.05 6.55 -8.29
CA GLY A 106 21.78 6.31 -9.55
C GLY A 106 23.28 6.58 -9.49
N ASP A 107 23.78 7.15 -8.38
CA ASP A 107 25.20 7.39 -8.14
C ASP A 107 25.83 6.17 -7.39
N ALA A 108 25.00 5.21 -6.96
CA ALA A 108 25.43 4.01 -6.24
C ALA A 108 26.19 3.06 -7.18
N GLU A 109 27.25 2.39 -6.63
CA GLU A 109 27.98 1.36 -7.35
C GLU A 109 27.05 0.22 -7.78
N GLY A 110 27.08 -0.15 -9.07
CA GLY A 110 26.20 -1.16 -9.64
C GLY A 110 24.81 -0.67 -10.07
N ALA A 111 24.46 0.61 -9.90
CA ALA A 111 23.24 1.15 -10.47
C ALA A 111 23.29 1.09 -12.01
N ARG A 112 22.26 0.47 -12.62
CA ARG A 112 22.18 0.34 -14.08
C ARG A 112 21.81 1.65 -14.76
N TRP A 113 21.01 2.49 -14.07
CA TRP A 113 20.48 3.73 -14.62
C TRP A 113 20.69 4.90 -13.66
N SER A 114 20.52 6.11 -14.20
CA SER A 114 20.71 7.36 -13.46
C SER A 114 19.57 7.61 -12.43
N THR A 115 19.85 8.45 -11.44
CA THR A 115 18.84 8.95 -10.48
C THR A 115 17.63 9.59 -11.18
N ARG A 116 17.87 10.28 -12.31
CA ARG A 116 16.79 10.82 -13.16
C ARG A 116 15.80 9.77 -13.58
N THR A 117 16.28 8.58 -14.02
CA THR A 117 15.42 7.47 -14.44
C THR A 117 14.61 6.94 -13.26
N PHE A 118 15.21 6.82 -12.08
CA PHE A 118 14.48 6.44 -10.86
C PHE A 118 13.35 7.42 -10.55
N PHE A 119 13.64 8.73 -10.60
CA PHE A 119 12.64 9.78 -10.32
C PHE A 119 11.51 9.77 -11.36
N ALA A 120 11.83 9.59 -12.64
CA ALA A 120 10.81 9.46 -13.69
C ALA A 120 9.91 8.23 -13.47
N LEU A 121 10.49 7.07 -13.11
CA LEU A 121 9.74 5.87 -12.82
C LEU A 121 8.88 6.01 -11.55
N ALA A 122 9.39 6.64 -10.51
CA ALA A 122 8.64 6.90 -9.27
C ALA A 122 7.43 7.83 -9.51
N LEU A 123 7.62 8.90 -10.29
CA LEU A 123 6.51 9.79 -10.69
C LEU A 123 5.50 9.08 -11.60
N ALA A 124 5.97 8.24 -12.53
CA ALA A 124 5.08 7.44 -13.36
C ALA A 124 4.25 6.47 -12.50
N LEU A 125 4.88 5.82 -11.52
CA LEU A 125 4.21 4.94 -10.59
C LEU A 125 3.18 5.69 -9.74
N GLU A 126 3.52 6.89 -9.25
CA GLU A 126 2.60 7.77 -8.52
C GLU A 126 1.34 8.06 -9.34
N GLY A 127 1.49 8.54 -10.58
CA GLY A 127 0.36 8.89 -11.42
C GLY A 127 -0.52 7.70 -11.80
N LEU A 128 0.08 6.55 -12.12
CA LEU A 128 -0.66 5.33 -12.42
C LEU A 128 -1.39 4.80 -11.16
N SER A 129 -0.77 4.87 -9.98
CA SER A 129 -1.41 4.48 -8.73
C SER A 129 -2.59 5.40 -8.37
N LEU A 130 -2.45 6.70 -8.59
CA LEU A 130 -3.57 7.65 -8.43
C LEU A 130 -4.73 7.31 -9.36
N LEU A 131 -4.46 6.95 -10.63
CA LEU A 131 -5.50 6.50 -11.56
C LEU A 131 -6.18 5.22 -11.07
N VAL A 132 -5.45 4.26 -10.50
CA VAL A 132 -6.04 3.04 -9.92
C VAL A 132 -6.97 3.39 -8.75
N PHE A 133 -6.51 4.21 -7.80
CA PHE A 133 -7.30 4.55 -6.61
C PHE A 133 -8.52 5.43 -6.93
N LEU A 134 -8.48 6.18 -8.02
CA LEU A 134 -9.59 7.02 -8.47
C LEU A 134 -10.52 6.32 -9.47
N ALA A 135 -10.13 5.15 -10.02
CA ALA A 135 -10.93 4.48 -11.05
C ALA A 135 -12.31 4.06 -10.52
N ASN A 136 -13.36 4.47 -11.24
CA ASN A 136 -14.75 4.07 -11.01
C ASN A 136 -15.34 3.24 -12.19
N ASP A 137 -14.45 2.72 -13.02
CA ASP A 137 -14.71 1.77 -14.10
C ASP A 137 -13.76 0.59 -13.94
N VAL A 138 -14.28 -0.64 -13.94
CA VAL A 138 -13.50 -1.85 -13.65
C VAL A 138 -12.44 -2.13 -14.72
N LEU A 139 -12.71 -1.79 -16.00
CA LEU A 139 -11.71 -1.94 -17.04
C LEU A 139 -10.60 -0.91 -16.92
N LEU A 140 -10.93 0.35 -16.60
CA LEU A 140 -9.93 1.38 -16.31
C LEU A 140 -9.07 0.98 -15.12
N PHE A 141 -9.69 0.51 -14.04
CA PHE A 141 -8.98 -0.01 -12.86
C PHE A 141 -8.00 -1.10 -13.28
N TYR A 142 -8.43 -2.11 -14.05
CA TYR A 142 -7.61 -3.21 -14.52
C TYR A 142 -6.41 -2.72 -15.34
N VAL A 143 -6.65 -1.88 -16.34
CA VAL A 143 -5.59 -1.38 -17.23
C VAL A 143 -4.55 -0.58 -16.44
N MET A 144 -4.98 0.28 -15.53
CA MET A 144 -4.06 1.08 -14.71
C MET A 144 -3.33 0.21 -13.67
N PHE A 145 -4.01 -0.78 -13.09
CA PHE A 145 -3.42 -1.78 -12.21
C PHE A 145 -2.24 -2.50 -12.88
N GLU A 146 -2.43 -3.04 -14.09
CA GLU A 146 -1.37 -3.69 -14.87
C GLU A 146 -0.27 -2.70 -15.28
N ALA A 147 -0.64 -1.48 -15.64
CA ALA A 147 0.34 -0.46 -16.04
C ALA A 147 1.30 -0.10 -14.90
N THR A 148 0.88 -0.19 -13.62
CA THR A 148 1.77 0.06 -12.47
C THR A 148 2.95 -0.92 -12.39
N LEU A 149 2.80 -2.12 -12.95
CA LEU A 149 3.87 -3.13 -12.93
C LEU A 149 5.09 -2.69 -13.73
N ILE A 150 4.89 -1.90 -14.79
CA ILE A 150 5.97 -1.47 -15.69
C ILE A 150 7.00 -0.60 -14.95
N PRO A 151 6.63 0.55 -14.37
CA PRO A 151 7.59 1.37 -13.64
C PRO A 151 8.20 0.62 -12.44
N MET A 152 7.40 -0.18 -11.72
CA MET A 152 7.90 -0.93 -10.57
C MET A 152 8.93 -2.00 -10.97
N TYR A 153 8.67 -2.76 -12.04
CA TYR A 153 9.64 -3.72 -12.59
C TYR A 153 10.99 -3.03 -12.89
N PHE A 154 10.94 -1.89 -13.53
CA PHE A 154 12.17 -1.15 -13.86
C PHE A 154 12.83 -0.53 -12.62
N MET A 155 12.08 -0.10 -11.62
CA MET A 155 12.65 0.37 -10.35
C MET A 155 13.39 -0.76 -9.62
N ILE A 156 12.87 -1.97 -9.63
CA ILE A 156 13.53 -3.14 -9.03
C ILE A 156 14.75 -3.55 -9.86
N SER A 157 14.57 -3.78 -11.16
CA SER A 157 15.62 -4.33 -12.03
C SER A 157 16.76 -3.37 -12.37
N GLY A 158 16.53 -2.06 -12.23
CA GLY A 158 17.51 -1.01 -12.57
C GLY A 158 18.42 -0.61 -11.42
N PHE A 159 17.99 -0.86 -10.19
CA PHE A 159 18.65 -0.38 -8.96
C PHE A 159 18.66 -1.49 -7.89
N GLY A 160 19.59 -1.42 -6.95
CA GLY A 160 19.63 -2.37 -5.82
C GLY A 160 20.66 -3.48 -5.96
N GLY A 161 20.38 -4.65 -5.38
CA GLY A 161 21.31 -5.76 -5.18
C GLY A 161 21.70 -6.55 -6.44
N PRO A 162 22.59 -7.54 -6.31
CA PRO A 162 23.11 -8.29 -7.45
C PRO A 162 22.04 -9.16 -8.16
N GLU A 163 21.09 -9.74 -7.40
CA GLU A 163 20.03 -10.62 -7.92
C GLU A 163 18.74 -9.86 -8.29
N ARG A 164 18.79 -8.53 -8.37
CA ARG A 164 17.63 -7.66 -8.64
C ARG A 164 16.85 -8.01 -9.91
N ALA A 165 17.54 -8.52 -10.95
CA ALA A 165 16.87 -8.90 -12.18
C ALA A 165 15.97 -10.12 -11.99
N ALA A 166 16.44 -11.15 -11.28
CA ALA A 166 15.64 -12.33 -10.96
C ALA A 166 14.47 -11.97 -10.04
N ALA A 167 14.70 -11.12 -9.03
CA ALA A 167 13.67 -10.62 -8.13
C ALA A 167 12.58 -9.83 -8.89
N ALA A 168 12.98 -8.96 -9.82
CA ALA A 168 12.05 -8.20 -10.65
C ALA A 168 11.20 -9.11 -11.55
N VAL A 169 11.80 -10.13 -12.16
CA VAL A 169 11.07 -11.12 -12.97
C VAL A 169 10.09 -11.91 -12.11
N LYS A 170 10.49 -12.34 -10.91
CA LYS A 170 9.60 -13.04 -9.96
C LYS A 170 8.41 -12.17 -9.56
N PHE A 171 8.65 -10.91 -9.20
CA PHE A 171 7.60 -9.93 -8.93
C PHE A 171 6.63 -9.81 -10.11
N LEU A 172 7.16 -9.62 -11.33
CA LEU A 172 6.35 -9.45 -12.54
C LEU A 172 5.50 -10.69 -12.83
N LEU A 173 6.08 -11.89 -12.75
CA LEU A 173 5.36 -13.14 -13.04
C LEU A 173 4.22 -13.40 -12.05
N PHE A 174 4.45 -13.20 -10.74
CA PHE A 174 3.38 -13.33 -9.74
C PHE A 174 2.27 -12.32 -9.96
N SER A 175 2.63 -11.04 -10.14
CA SER A 175 1.66 -9.97 -10.34
C SER A 175 0.88 -10.15 -11.65
N LEU A 176 1.55 -10.49 -12.75
CA LEU A 176 0.92 -10.73 -14.05
C LEU A 176 0.01 -11.96 -14.02
N ALA A 177 0.42 -13.05 -13.34
CA ALA A 177 -0.44 -14.23 -13.17
C ALA A 177 -1.74 -13.87 -12.46
N GLY A 178 -1.66 -13.08 -11.35
CA GLY A 178 -2.84 -12.54 -10.69
C GLY A 178 -3.70 -11.68 -11.60
N GLY A 179 -3.06 -10.76 -12.34
CA GLY A 179 -3.75 -9.86 -13.27
C GLY A 179 -4.42 -10.58 -14.44
N LEU A 180 -3.82 -11.63 -14.98
CA LEU A 180 -4.47 -12.45 -16.03
C LEU A 180 -5.73 -13.15 -15.51
N VAL A 181 -5.72 -13.63 -14.26
CA VAL A 181 -6.92 -14.18 -13.61
C VAL A 181 -7.97 -13.08 -13.42
N MET A 182 -7.57 -11.88 -13.00
CA MET A 182 -8.48 -10.73 -12.90
C MET A 182 -9.07 -10.35 -14.26
N LEU A 183 -8.30 -10.44 -15.36
CA LEU A 183 -8.81 -10.19 -16.71
C LEU A 183 -9.96 -11.12 -17.08
N VAL A 184 -9.89 -12.39 -16.67
CA VAL A 184 -11.02 -13.33 -16.84
C VAL A 184 -12.25 -12.82 -16.08
N GLY A 185 -12.08 -12.31 -14.85
CA GLY A 185 -13.15 -11.66 -14.09
C GLY A 185 -13.73 -10.44 -14.79
N VAL A 186 -12.88 -9.56 -15.34
CA VAL A 186 -13.27 -8.38 -16.10
C VAL A 186 -14.08 -8.76 -17.36
N ALA A 187 -13.61 -9.76 -18.12
CA ALA A 187 -14.30 -10.27 -19.29
C ALA A 187 -15.65 -10.92 -18.91
N GLY A 188 -15.71 -11.63 -17.78
CA GLY A 188 -16.94 -12.20 -17.24
C GLY A 188 -17.96 -11.13 -16.86
N LEU A 189 -17.55 -10.06 -16.17
CA LEU A 189 -18.41 -8.91 -15.86
C LEU A 189 -18.97 -8.25 -17.14
N TYR A 190 -18.12 -8.11 -18.16
CA TYR A 190 -18.57 -7.64 -19.47
C TYR A 190 -19.65 -8.56 -20.06
N ALA A 191 -19.43 -9.87 -20.06
CA ALA A 191 -20.39 -10.83 -20.62
C ALA A 191 -21.75 -10.76 -19.90
N VAL A 192 -21.75 -10.69 -18.56
CA VAL A 192 -22.99 -10.56 -17.78
C VAL A 192 -23.70 -9.23 -18.04
N SER A 193 -22.96 -8.11 -18.04
CA SER A 193 -23.55 -6.79 -18.31
C SER A 193 -24.09 -6.66 -19.74
N ALA A 194 -23.42 -7.27 -20.71
CA ALA A 194 -23.87 -7.31 -22.10
C ALA A 194 -25.13 -8.18 -22.27
N ALA A 195 -25.20 -9.32 -21.58
CA ALA A 195 -26.39 -10.17 -21.57
C ALA A 195 -27.62 -9.47 -20.94
N ALA A 196 -27.39 -8.56 -19.99
CA ALA A 196 -28.41 -7.70 -19.41
C ALA A 196 -28.84 -6.55 -20.35
N GLY A 197 -28.30 -6.47 -21.59
CA GLY A 197 -28.68 -5.55 -22.65
C GLY A 197 -28.01 -4.18 -22.63
N LYS A 198 -27.14 -3.88 -21.68
CA LYS A 198 -26.40 -2.62 -21.57
C LYS A 198 -24.98 -2.87 -21.07
N PRO A 199 -24.01 -3.20 -21.94
CA PRO A 199 -22.63 -3.44 -21.52
C PRO A 199 -22.06 -2.20 -20.84
N SER A 200 -21.45 -2.40 -19.66
CA SER A 200 -20.85 -1.34 -18.88
C SER A 200 -19.81 -1.91 -17.90
N PHE A 201 -18.76 -1.14 -17.64
CA PHE A 201 -17.77 -1.42 -16.61
C PHE A 201 -17.86 -0.45 -15.42
N LEU A 202 -18.80 0.50 -15.44
CA LEU A 202 -19.02 1.42 -14.32
C LEU A 202 -19.44 0.63 -13.07
N ILE A 203 -18.75 0.83 -11.95
CA ILE A 203 -18.99 0.11 -10.69
C ILE A 203 -20.45 0.25 -10.27
N SER A 204 -21.02 1.47 -10.32
CA SER A 204 -22.42 1.72 -9.98
C SER A 204 -23.45 0.95 -10.82
N LYS A 205 -23.12 0.65 -12.08
CA LYS A 205 -23.99 -0.17 -12.94
C LYS A 205 -23.80 -1.66 -12.71
N LEU A 206 -22.57 -2.09 -12.39
CA LEU A 206 -22.28 -3.47 -12.07
C LEU A 206 -22.90 -3.91 -10.74
N MET A 207 -22.95 -3.01 -9.75
CA MET A 207 -23.65 -3.25 -8.47
C MET A 207 -25.14 -3.51 -8.64
N ALA A 208 -25.75 -2.98 -9.71
CA ALA A 208 -27.18 -3.17 -10.00
C ALA A 208 -27.49 -4.48 -10.75
N LEU A 209 -26.46 -5.24 -11.13
CA LEU A 209 -26.64 -6.54 -11.77
C LEU A 209 -26.94 -7.62 -10.72
N ASP A 210 -27.76 -8.60 -11.09
CA ASP A 210 -27.90 -9.82 -10.31
C ASP A 210 -26.68 -10.73 -10.56
N LEU A 211 -25.75 -10.69 -9.63
CA LEU A 211 -24.51 -11.47 -9.62
C LEU A 211 -24.54 -12.56 -8.53
N GLY A 212 -25.73 -13.02 -8.17
CA GLY A 212 -25.91 -14.16 -7.27
C GLY A 212 -25.55 -15.51 -7.89
N GLY A 213 -25.34 -16.51 -7.04
CA GLY A 213 -25.06 -17.89 -7.43
C GLY A 213 -23.66 -18.11 -8.03
N ASP A 214 -23.53 -19.22 -8.78
CA ASP A 214 -22.22 -19.74 -9.23
C ASP A 214 -21.39 -18.73 -10.04
N ILE A 215 -22.02 -17.94 -10.92
CA ILE A 215 -21.30 -16.98 -11.74
C ILE A 215 -20.66 -15.89 -10.84
N GLY A 216 -21.41 -15.36 -9.89
CA GLY A 216 -20.89 -14.36 -8.95
C GLY A 216 -19.75 -14.90 -8.11
N TYR A 217 -19.82 -16.15 -7.66
CA TYR A 217 -18.75 -16.79 -6.89
C TYR A 217 -17.46 -16.96 -7.70
N TRP A 218 -17.54 -17.38 -8.96
CA TRP A 218 -16.37 -17.51 -9.83
C TRP A 218 -15.75 -16.16 -10.18
N LEU A 219 -16.57 -15.16 -10.46
CA LEU A 219 -16.08 -13.81 -10.75
C LEU A 219 -15.43 -13.19 -9.51
N PHE A 220 -16.07 -13.29 -8.35
CA PHE A 220 -15.47 -12.89 -7.07
C PHE A 220 -14.12 -13.57 -6.84
N ALA A 221 -14.05 -14.91 -7.02
CA ALA A 221 -12.83 -15.66 -6.83
C ALA A 221 -11.70 -15.18 -7.74
N ALA A 222 -11.99 -14.82 -8.99
CA ALA A 222 -11.00 -14.30 -9.93
C ALA A 222 -10.42 -12.94 -9.48
N PHE A 223 -11.27 -12.01 -9.03
CA PHE A 223 -10.83 -10.73 -8.49
C PHE A 223 -10.10 -10.89 -7.15
N PHE A 224 -10.67 -11.66 -6.23
CA PHE A 224 -10.07 -11.89 -4.91
C PHE A 224 -8.70 -12.55 -4.99
N PHE A 225 -8.52 -13.55 -5.88
CA PHE A 225 -7.22 -14.17 -6.10
C PHE A 225 -6.15 -13.16 -6.53
N ALA A 226 -6.47 -12.32 -7.51
CA ALA A 226 -5.54 -11.29 -7.98
C ALA A 226 -5.16 -10.30 -6.86
N PHE A 227 -6.15 -9.90 -6.06
CA PHE A 227 -5.92 -9.02 -4.93
C PHE A 227 -5.15 -9.69 -3.79
N ALA A 228 -5.35 -11.00 -3.55
CA ALA A 228 -4.60 -11.78 -2.57
C ALA A 228 -3.13 -12.01 -2.98
N VAL A 229 -2.82 -12.04 -4.29
CA VAL A 229 -1.44 -12.01 -4.79
C VAL A 229 -0.81 -10.63 -4.51
N LYS A 230 -1.56 -9.56 -4.75
CA LYS A 230 -1.06 -8.18 -4.60
C LYS A 230 -0.96 -7.75 -3.14
N ALA A 231 -1.98 -8.05 -2.32
CA ALA A 231 -1.91 -7.95 -0.86
C ALA A 231 -1.33 -9.26 -0.32
N PRO A 232 -0.02 -9.40 -0.19
CA PRO A 232 0.74 -10.64 -0.22
C PRO A 232 0.29 -11.64 0.88
N MET A 233 -0.80 -12.36 0.62
CA MET A 233 -1.33 -13.38 1.52
C MET A 233 -0.44 -14.62 1.55
N ALA A 234 -0.38 -15.32 2.68
CA ALA A 234 0.43 -16.53 2.83
C ALA A 234 0.15 -17.55 1.72
N GLY A 235 1.19 -18.05 1.10
CA GLY A 235 1.15 -18.90 -0.11
C GLY A 235 1.30 -18.11 -1.42
N LEU A 236 0.84 -16.88 -1.50
CA LEU A 236 0.95 -16.01 -2.67
C LEU A 236 1.98 -14.86 -2.51
N HIS A 237 2.66 -14.78 -1.35
CA HIS A 237 3.54 -13.69 -0.93
C HIS A 237 5.01 -13.85 -1.31
N THR A 238 5.44 -15.02 -1.81
CA THR A 238 6.87 -15.39 -1.89
C THR A 238 7.72 -14.49 -2.79
N TRP A 239 7.09 -13.72 -3.64
CA TRP A 239 7.74 -12.70 -4.47
C TRP A 239 8.19 -11.48 -3.66
N LEU A 240 7.47 -11.13 -2.58
CA LEU A 240 7.73 -9.89 -1.83
C LEU A 240 9.04 -9.91 -1.04
N PRO A 241 9.35 -10.93 -0.21
CA PRO A 241 10.62 -10.96 0.53
C PRO A 241 11.85 -10.97 -0.37
N ASP A 242 11.80 -11.72 -1.48
CA ASP A 242 12.90 -11.77 -2.45
C ASP A 242 13.07 -10.43 -3.17
N THR A 243 11.96 -9.76 -3.47
CA THR A 243 12.00 -8.42 -4.07
C THR A 243 12.55 -7.38 -3.09
N ALA A 244 12.08 -7.38 -1.85
CA ALA A 244 12.52 -6.42 -0.84
C ALA A 244 14.00 -6.55 -0.48
N GLU A 245 14.53 -7.77 -0.46
CA GLU A 245 15.96 -8.04 -0.24
C GLU A 245 16.83 -7.41 -1.33
N GLN A 246 16.35 -7.41 -2.57
CA GLN A 246 17.13 -6.99 -3.73
C GLN A 246 16.84 -5.56 -4.19
N ALA A 247 15.66 -5.03 -3.91
CA ALA A 247 15.28 -3.67 -4.29
C ALA A 247 15.93 -2.61 -3.40
N THR A 248 15.98 -1.36 -3.87
CA THR A 248 16.35 -0.24 -2.99
C THR A 248 15.27 0.01 -1.94
N ALA A 249 15.64 0.62 -0.83
CA ALA A 249 14.70 0.96 0.24
C ALA A 249 13.52 1.81 -0.26
N GLY A 250 13.80 2.77 -1.16
CA GLY A 250 12.77 3.59 -1.78
C GLY A 250 11.86 2.80 -2.71
N SER A 251 12.42 1.87 -3.52
CA SER A 251 11.61 0.97 -4.35
C SER A 251 10.70 0.08 -3.49
N SER A 252 11.22 -0.49 -2.41
CA SER A 252 10.44 -1.30 -1.46
C SER A 252 9.37 -0.46 -0.74
N THR A 253 9.67 0.81 -0.44
CA THR A 253 8.71 1.76 0.13
C THR A 253 7.55 2.03 -0.84
N MET A 254 7.82 2.28 -2.12
CA MET A 254 6.78 2.48 -3.14
C MET A 254 5.97 1.20 -3.37
N LEU A 255 6.64 0.05 -3.39
CA LEU A 255 6.01 -1.25 -3.57
C LEU A 255 5.05 -1.57 -2.43
N VAL A 256 5.57 -1.66 -1.20
CA VAL A 256 4.78 -2.09 -0.05
C VAL A 256 3.90 -0.96 0.48
N GLY A 257 4.37 0.29 0.45
CA GLY A 257 3.62 1.45 0.93
C GLY A 257 2.43 1.82 0.05
N ILE A 258 2.53 1.67 -1.27
CA ILE A 258 1.50 2.11 -2.23
C ILE A 258 0.92 0.93 -3.01
N LEU A 259 1.75 0.20 -3.79
CA LEU A 259 1.22 -0.81 -4.73
C LEU A 259 0.47 -1.95 -4.06
N ASP A 260 0.99 -2.48 -2.96
CA ASP A 260 0.35 -3.60 -2.27
C ASP A 260 -1.02 -3.23 -1.70
N LYS A 261 -1.24 -1.92 -1.39
CA LYS A 261 -2.54 -1.41 -0.96
C LYS A 261 -3.62 -1.50 -2.04
N ILE A 262 -3.23 -1.56 -3.32
CA ILE A 262 -4.19 -1.78 -4.41
C ILE A 262 -4.91 -3.13 -4.22
N GLY A 263 -4.24 -4.13 -3.63
CA GLY A 263 -4.87 -5.41 -3.30
C GLY A 263 -6.01 -5.26 -2.30
N THR A 264 -5.73 -4.68 -1.12
CA THR A 264 -6.75 -4.45 -0.09
C THR A 264 -7.81 -3.44 -0.53
N PHE A 265 -7.42 -2.40 -1.27
CA PHE A 265 -8.35 -1.45 -1.89
C PHE A 265 -9.30 -2.15 -2.87
N GLY A 266 -8.79 -3.02 -3.74
CA GLY A 266 -9.60 -3.79 -4.70
C GLY A 266 -10.53 -4.78 -4.03
N MET A 267 -10.12 -5.41 -2.91
CA MET A 267 -11.00 -6.25 -2.11
C MET A 267 -12.22 -5.47 -1.60
N ILE A 268 -12.04 -4.23 -1.16
CA ILE A 268 -13.13 -3.38 -0.70
C ILE A 268 -13.93 -2.84 -1.90
N LYS A 269 -13.27 -2.16 -2.84
CA LYS A 269 -13.89 -1.41 -3.93
C LYS A 269 -14.60 -2.31 -4.96
N ILE A 270 -14.12 -3.55 -5.17
CA ILE A 270 -14.65 -4.47 -6.18
C ILE A 270 -15.31 -5.68 -5.51
N CYS A 271 -14.58 -6.43 -4.64
CA CYS A 271 -15.13 -7.65 -4.08
C CYS A 271 -16.32 -7.41 -3.17
N LEU A 272 -16.20 -6.53 -2.16
CA LEU A 272 -17.31 -6.25 -1.25
C LEU A 272 -18.45 -5.50 -1.93
N THR A 273 -18.14 -4.59 -2.85
CA THR A 273 -19.14 -3.69 -3.44
C THR A 273 -19.92 -4.33 -4.57
N ILE A 274 -19.25 -5.08 -5.48
CA ILE A 274 -19.89 -5.70 -6.64
C ILE A 274 -20.42 -7.11 -6.31
N PHE A 275 -19.75 -7.84 -5.37
CA PHE A 275 -20.05 -9.22 -5.06
C PHE A 275 -20.34 -9.43 -3.55
N PRO A 276 -21.34 -8.73 -2.97
CA PRO A 276 -21.59 -8.80 -1.52
C PRO A 276 -21.98 -10.21 -1.05
N GLU A 277 -22.78 -10.94 -1.82
CA GLU A 277 -23.19 -12.31 -1.52
C GLU A 277 -22.00 -13.29 -1.53
N ALA A 278 -21.17 -13.24 -2.59
CA ALA A 278 -19.98 -14.07 -2.70
C ALA A 278 -18.93 -13.72 -1.63
N SER A 279 -18.80 -12.45 -1.27
CA SER A 279 -17.93 -12.00 -0.19
C SER A 279 -18.36 -12.58 1.15
N HIS A 280 -19.65 -12.57 1.45
CA HIS A 280 -20.18 -13.18 2.67
C HIS A 280 -19.96 -14.70 2.70
N TRP A 281 -20.27 -15.38 1.59
CA TRP A 281 -20.06 -16.82 1.45
C TRP A 281 -18.58 -17.21 1.68
N ALA A 282 -17.64 -16.45 1.15
CA ALA A 282 -16.22 -16.73 1.24
C ALA A 282 -15.60 -16.33 2.60
N THR A 283 -16.27 -15.49 3.38
CA THR A 283 -15.76 -14.92 4.65
C THR A 283 -15.16 -15.96 5.58
N PRO A 284 -15.78 -17.12 5.90
CA PRO A 284 -15.21 -18.08 6.84
C PRO A 284 -13.83 -18.60 6.41
N VAL A 285 -13.65 -18.85 5.12
CA VAL A 285 -12.37 -19.31 4.55
C VAL A 285 -11.35 -18.19 4.56
N ILE A 286 -11.74 -16.98 4.18
CA ILE A 286 -10.85 -15.82 4.13
C ILE A 286 -10.37 -15.43 5.52
N LEU A 287 -11.21 -15.45 6.54
CA LEU A 287 -10.81 -15.15 7.92
C LEU A 287 -9.76 -16.13 8.44
N VAL A 288 -9.94 -17.44 8.19
CA VAL A 288 -8.94 -18.45 8.54
C VAL A 288 -7.62 -18.19 7.79
N TRP A 289 -7.70 -17.94 6.49
CA TRP A 289 -6.51 -17.65 5.70
C TRP A 289 -5.79 -16.36 6.15
N ALA A 290 -6.54 -15.33 6.51
CA ALA A 290 -6.00 -14.08 7.05
C ALA A 290 -5.25 -14.31 8.37
N VAL A 291 -5.82 -15.10 9.29
CA VAL A 291 -5.14 -15.48 10.54
C VAL A 291 -3.88 -16.29 10.26
N VAL A 292 -3.94 -17.28 9.37
CA VAL A 292 -2.75 -18.07 8.96
C VAL A 292 -1.70 -17.15 8.36
N SER A 293 -2.08 -16.20 7.50
CA SER A 293 -1.15 -15.25 6.88
C SER A 293 -0.48 -14.35 7.93
N MET A 294 -1.24 -13.88 8.91
CA MET A 294 -0.70 -13.09 10.02
C MET A 294 0.35 -13.87 10.81
N PHE A 295 0.04 -15.10 11.24
CA PHE A 295 0.99 -15.93 11.98
C PHE A 295 2.21 -16.31 11.17
N TYR A 296 2.01 -16.72 9.92
CA TYR A 296 3.09 -17.08 9.02
C TYR A 296 4.07 -15.91 8.83
N GLY A 297 3.54 -14.72 8.49
CA GLY A 297 4.37 -13.53 8.33
C GLY A 297 5.13 -13.16 9.60
N ALA A 298 4.47 -13.22 10.77
CA ALA A 298 5.10 -12.91 12.04
C ALA A 298 6.22 -13.90 12.43
N LEU A 299 6.01 -15.20 12.23
CA LEU A 299 7.02 -16.22 12.50
C LEU A 299 8.20 -16.12 11.53
N MET A 300 7.93 -15.86 10.24
CA MET A 300 8.98 -15.65 9.25
C MET A 300 9.78 -14.36 9.52
N ALA A 301 9.12 -13.29 9.99
CA ALA A 301 9.80 -12.08 10.45
C ALA A 301 10.72 -12.37 11.64
N LEU A 302 10.25 -13.12 12.64
CA LEU A 302 11.03 -13.48 13.83
C LEU A 302 12.27 -14.31 13.48
N GLY A 303 12.17 -15.22 12.51
CA GLY A 303 13.25 -16.08 12.01
C GLY A 303 14.09 -15.46 10.90
N SER A 304 13.81 -14.25 10.44
CA SER A 304 14.52 -13.66 9.30
C SER A 304 15.98 -13.34 9.63
N PRO A 305 16.93 -13.75 8.78
CA PRO A 305 18.34 -13.40 8.94
C PRO A 305 18.70 -12.03 8.36
N ASP A 306 17.82 -11.43 7.57
CA ASP A 306 18.03 -10.23 6.78
C ASP A 306 17.03 -9.13 7.16
N LEU A 307 17.50 -7.88 7.30
CA LEU A 307 16.68 -6.74 7.73
C LEU A 307 15.59 -6.36 6.72
N LEU A 308 15.86 -6.43 5.41
CA LEU A 308 14.89 -6.06 4.39
C LEU A 308 13.82 -7.14 4.24
N ARG A 309 14.21 -8.42 4.30
CA ARG A 309 13.27 -9.55 4.38
C ARG A 309 12.43 -9.49 5.65
N PHE A 310 13.04 -9.14 6.79
CA PHE A 310 12.34 -8.91 8.05
C PHE A 310 11.18 -7.91 7.85
N VAL A 311 11.46 -6.71 7.31
CA VAL A 311 10.41 -5.69 7.07
C VAL A 311 9.33 -6.20 6.11
N SER A 312 9.69 -6.96 5.09
CA SER A 312 8.72 -7.52 4.15
C SER A 312 7.79 -8.56 4.80
N TYR A 313 8.32 -9.44 5.67
CA TYR A 313 7.51 -10.41 6.38
C TYR A 313 6.61 -9.79 7.45
N THR A 314 7.04 -8.69 8.10
CA THR A 314 6.12 -7.93 8.97
C THR A 314 4.92 -7.41 8.16
N SER A 315 5.13 -7.00 6.91
CA SER A 315 4.06 -6.55 6.03
C SER A 315 3.10 -7.69 5.65
N VAL A 316 3.60 -8.90 5.35
CA VAL A 316 2.75 -10.09 5.13
C VAL A 316 1.83 -10.34 6.34
N SER A 317 2.37 -10.22 7.56
CA SER A 317 1.58 -10.33 8.79
C SER A 317 0.48 -9.26 8.87
N HIS A 318 0.83 -8.01 8.62
CA HIS A 318 -0.12 -6.90 8.71
C HIS A 318 -1.17 -6.93 7.59
N PHE A 319 -0.85 -7.43 6.39
CA PHE A 319 -1.86 -7.66 5.36
C PHE A 319 -2.88 -8.74 5.78
N GLY A 320 -2.43 -9.79 6.45
CA GLY A 320 -3.34 -10.76 7.08
C GLY A 320 -4.31 -10.09 8.05
N PHE A 321 -3.80 -9.17 8.88
CA PHE A 321 -4.63 -8.40 9.81
C PHE A 321 -5.63 -7.48 9.09
N MET A 322 -5.19 -6.77 8.04
CA MET A 322 -6.05 -5.90 7.23
C MET A 322 -7.16 -6.69 6.52
N VAL A 323 -6.80 -7.82 5.88
CA VAL A 323 -7.77 -8.68 5.18
C VAL A 323 -8.78 -9.27 6.14
N PHE A 324 -8.35 -9.66 7.35
CA PHE A 324 -9.27 -10.09 8.40
C PHE A 324 -10.32 -9.01 8.72
N GLY A 325 -9.88 -7.78 8.93
CA GLY A 325 -10.79 -6.67 9.26
C GLY A 325 -11.71 -6.28 8.09
N ILE A 326 -11.27 -6.45 6.84
CA ILE A 326 -12.10 -6.23 5.65
C ILE A 326 -13.25 -7.25 5.60
N PHE A 327 -12.95 -8.54 5.80
CA PHE A 327 -13.91 -9.63 5.68
C PHE A 327 -14.62 -9.99 7.00
N ALA A 328 -14.35 -9.29 8.09
CA ALA A 328 -15.19 -9.39 9.29
C ALA A 328 -16.59 -8.76 9.09
N LEU A 329 -16.76 -7.98 8.03
CA LEU A 329 -18.03 -7.41 7.55
C LEU A 329 -18.76 -6.61 8.65
N THR A 330 -18.01 -5.83 9.43
CA THR A 330 -18.57 -4.84 10.35
C THR A 330 -18.02 -3.46 10.00
N THR A 331 -18.80 -2.41 10.18
CA THR A 331 -18.39 -1.04 9.88
C THR A 331 -17.13 -0.66 10.64
N GLN A 332 -17.05 -1.02 11.93
CA GLN A 332 -15.89 -0.69 12.78
C GLN A 332 -14.61 -1.42 12.34
N SER A 333 -14.69 -2.71 11.97
CA SER A 333 -13.52 -3.46 11.53
C SER A 333 -13.03 -2.99 10.15
N LEU A 334 -13.95 -2.70 9.24
CA LEU A 334 -13.62 -2.18 7.92
C LEU A 334 -13.01 -0.78 8.02
N SER A 335 -13.57 0.10 8.86
CA SER A 335 -12.98 1.42 9.17
C SER A 335 -11.56 1.28 9.71
N GLY A 336 -11.35 0.36 10.66
CA GLY A 336 -10.03 0.03 11.18
C GLY A 336 -9.06 -0.41 10.08
N SER A 337 -9.50 -1.25 9.14
CA SER A 337 -8.69 -1.72 8.02
C SER A 337 -8.36 -0.62 7.02
N ILE A 338 -9.31 0.25 6.67
CA ILE A 338 -9.06 1.41 5.79
C ILE A 338 -8.04 2.35 6.43
N PHE A 339 -8.19 2.64 7.72
CA PHE A 339 -7.24 3.45 8.46
C PHE A 339 -5.87 2.75 8.57
N TYR A 340 -5.86 1.40 8.66
CA TYR A 340 -4.64 0.62 8.69
C TYR A 340 -3.87 0.66 7.36
N MET A 341 -4.56 0.68 6.23
CA MET A 341 -3.90 0.81 4.92
C MET A 341 -3.00 2.07 4.87
N LEU A 342 -3.48 3.20 5.41
CA LEU A 342 -2.69 4.43 5.51
C LEU A 342 -1.52 4.29 6.49
N ASN A 343 -1.81 3.87 7.72
CA ASN A 343 -0.83 3.80 8.81
C ASN A 343 0.26 2.78 8.56
N HIS A 344 -0.08 1.62 8.01
CA HIS A 344 0.87 0.62 7.57
C HIS A 344 1.75 1.16 6.44
N GLY A 345 1.18 1.92 5.49
CA GLY A 345 1.96 2.60 4.47
C GLY A 345 3.06 3.49 5.06
N PHE A 346 2.73 4.33 6.04
CA PHE A 346 3.69 5.20 6.70
C PHE A 346 4.68 4.46 7.60
N SER A 347 4.23 3.48 8.38
CA SER A 347 5.10 2.74 9.30
C SER A 347 6.12 1.87 8.54
N THR A 348 5.67 1.20 7.50
CA THR A 348 6.52 0.36 6.66
C THR A 348 7.50 1.21 5.84
N ALA A 349 7.05 2.36 5.32
CA ALA A 349 7.92 3.32 4.65
C ALA A 349 9.04 3.80 5.58
N ALA A 350 8.70 4.24 6.79
CA ALA A 350 9.69 4.67 7.78
C ALA A 350 10.69 3.53 8.08
N MET A 351 10.21 2.30 8.26
CA MET A 351 11.04 1.15 8.56
C MET A 351 11.99 0.81 7.39
N PHE A 352 11.48 0.72 6.15
CA PHE A 352 12.32 0.45 4.97
C PHE A 352 13.37 1.54 4.76
N LEU A 353 13.02 2.81 4.91
CA LEU A 353 13.96 3.90 4.71
C LEU A 353 15.06 3.88 5.77
N VAL A 354 14.73 3.72 7.06
CA VAL A 354 15.72 3.67 8.14
C VAL A 354 16.63 2.45 8.00
N VAL A 355 16.06 1.28 7.72
CA VAL A 355 16.84 0.06 7.46
C VAL A 355 17.71 0.25 6.22
N GLY A 356 17.19 0.85 5.14
CA GLY A 356 17.97 1.12 3.94
C GLY A 356 19.16 2.06 4.18
N PHE A 357 18.99 3.09 5.01
CA PHE A 357 20.11 3.97 5.40
C PHE A 357 21.17 3.24 6.23
N LEU A 358 20.74 2.31 7.08
CA LEU A 358 21.64 1.47 7.86
C LEU A 358 22.41 0.50 6.94
N VAL A 359 21.69 -0.21 6.07
CA VAL A 359 22.26 -1.16 5.10
C VAL A 359 23.24 -0.46 4.15
N LYS A 360 22.92 0.73 3.67
CA LYS A 360 23.80 1.53 2.80
C LYS A 360 25.12 1.88 3.47
N ARG A 361 25.12 2.14 4.79
CA ARG A 361 26.35 2.42 5.56
C ARG A 361 27.18 1.15 5.78
N ARG A 362 26.52 0.05 6.16
CA ARG A 362 27.20 -1.20 6.54
C ARG A 362 27.60 -2.06 5.33
N GLY A 363 26.88 -1.93 4.19
CA GLY A 363 27.09 -2.73 2.99
C GLY A 363 26.43 -4.12 3.03
N THR A 364 25.67 -4.45 4.07
CA THR A 364 24.96 -5.74 4.20
C THR A 364 23.69 -5.57 5.03
N ALA A 365 22.64 -6.34 4.69
CA ALA A 365 21.39 -6.38 5.44
C ALA A 365 21.35 -7.53 6.48
N ALA A 366 22.40 -8.37 6.57
CA ALA A 366 22.45 -9.48 7.50
C ALA A 366 22.41 -9.01 8.96
N ILE A 367 21.40 -9.44 9.72
CA ILE A 367 21.17 -9.01 11.12
C ILE A 367 22.37 -9.32 12.02
N GLU A 368 23.02 -10.45 11.80
CA GLU A 368 24.20 -10.88 12.58
C GLU A 368 25.44 -10.00 12.36
N ALA A 369 25.48 -9.23 11.27
CA ALA A 369 26.57 -8.30 10.97
C ALA A 369 26.52 -6.99 11.78
N TYR A 370 25.50 -6.83 12.64
CA TYR A 370 25.26 -5.64 13.44
C TYR A 370 25.46 -5.91 14.94
N GLY A 371 25.45 -4.85 15.73
CA GLY A 371 25.51 -4.84 17.18
C GLY A 371 25.88 -3.44 17.65
N GLY A 372 25.27 -2.97 18.74
CA GLY A 372 25.63 -1.71 19.40
C GLY A 372 25.53 -0.45 18.54
N VAL A 373 24.79 -0.47 17.43
CA VAL A 373 24.63 0.68 16.49
C VAL A 373 24.18 1.95 17.21
N GLN A 374 23.39 1.84 18.29
CA GLN A 374 22.95 3.02 19.07
C GLN A 374 24.13 3.85 19.65
N LYS A 375 25.33 3.25 19.78
CA LYS A 375 26.53 3.95 20.30
C LYS A 375 27.25 4.74 19.21
N THR A 376 27.07 4.38 17.93
CA THR A 376 27.73 5.02 16.79
C THR A 376 26.78 5.92 16.01
N ALA A 377 25.50 5.56 15.93
CA ALA A 377 24.46 6.30 15.20
C ALA A 377 23.16 6.37 16.04
N PRO A 378 23.13 7.18 17.11
CA PRO A 378 22.02 7.22 18.07
C PRO A 378 20.71 7.73 17.46
N VAL A 379 20.72 8.67 16.51
CA VAL A 379 19.51 9.17 15.86
C VAL A 379 18.91 8.11 14.95
N LEU A 380 19.74 7.39 14.18
CA LEU A 380 19.30 6.27 13.35
C LEU A 380 18.65 5.18 14.22
N ALA A 381 19.31 4.83 15.35
CA ALA A 381 18.76 3.84 16.28
C ALA A 381 17.44 4.30 16.89
N GLY A 382 17.30 5.58 17.24
CA GLY A 382 16.05 6.16 17.73
C GLY A 382 14.93 6.11 16.67
N PHE A 383 15.25 6.39 15.41
CA PHE A 383 14.28 6.32 14.33
C PHE A 383 13.87 4.87 14.03
N LEU A 384 14.81 3.91 14.10
CA LEU A 384 14.49 2.49 13.98
C LEU A 384 13.57 2.03 15.11
N LEU A 385 13.83 2.51 16.36
CA LEU A 385 12.96 2.21 17.49
C LEU A 385 11.55 2.75 17.27
N LEU A 386 11.40 4.03 16.92
CA LEU A 386 10.09 4.64 16.70
C LEU A 386 9.31 3.97 15.54
N SER A 387 10.00 3.67 14.45
CA SER A 387 9.40 2.92 13.34
C SER A 387 8.97 1.52 13.78
N GLY A 388 9.80 0.83 14.55
CA GLY A 388 9.49 -0.48 15.11
C GLY A 388 8.34 -0.45 16.11
N LEU A 389 8.27 0.56 16.99
CA LEU A 389 7.16 0.76 17.92
C LEU A 389 5.83 1.01 17.17
N SER A 390 5.88 1.65 16.00
CA SER A 390 4.70 1.76 15.13
C SER A 390 4.34 0.42 14.49
N VAL A 391 5.33 -0.35 14.02
CA VAL A 391 5.11 -1.68 13.41
C VAL A 391 4.51 -2.67 14.41
N LEU A 392 4.94 -2.64 15.69
CA LEU A 392 4.35 -3.50 16.74
C LEU A 392 3.05 -2.95 17.34
N ALA A 393 2.52 -1.86 16.77
CA ALA A 393 1.27 -1.23 17.19
C ALA A 393 1.27 -0.80 18.69
N LEU A 394 2.33 -0.10 19.13
CA LEU A 394 2.37 0.44 20.50
C LEU A 394 1.27 1.49 20.70
N PRO A 395 0.53 1.47 21.84
CA PRO A 395 -0.41 2.55 22.20
C PRO A 395 0.26 3.94 22.13
N GLY A 396 -0.39 4.86 21.41
CA GLY A 396 0.18 6.18 21.06
C GLY A 396 0.72 6.25 19.63
N MET A 397 0.87 5.12 18.94
CA MET A 397 1.13 5.06 17.50
C MET A 397 -0.17 4.80 16.73
N SER A 398 -0.26 5.32 15.51
CA SER A 398 -1.49 5.22 14.69
C SER A 398 -1.86 3.79 14.31
N SER A 399 -0.88 2.91 14.18
CA SER A 399 -1.12 1.49 13.89
C SER A 399 -1.90 0.79 15.01
N PHE A 400 -1.67 1.17 16.29
CA PHE A 400 -2.46 0.65 17.41
C PHE A 400 -3.95 0.94 17.25
N VAL A 401 -4.29 2.16 16.87
CA VAL A 401 -5.70 2.55 16.67
C VAL A 401 -6.34 1.66 15.58
N SER A 402 -5.62 1.41 14.50
CA SER A 402 -6.09 0.55 13.40
C SER A 402 -6.35 -0.88 13.86
N GLU A 403 -5.35 -1.51 14.49
CA GLU A 403 -5.46 -2.91 14.96
C GLU A 403 -6.52 -3.07 16.03
N PHE A 404 -6.60 -2.11 16.96
CA PHE A 404 -7.63 -2.11 18.00
C PHE A 404 -9.04 -2.05 17.41
N LEU A 405 -9.28 -1.19 16.40
CA LEU A 405 -10.58 -1.10 15.74
C LEU A 405 -10.94 -2.36 14.96
N VAL A 406 -9.97 -2.98 14.30
CA VAL A 406 -10.18 -4.28 13.64
C VAL A 406 -10.60 -5.33 14.65
N MET A 407 -9.88 -5.47 15.76
CA MET A 407 -10.20 -6.44 16.81
C MET A 407 -11.54 -6.14 17.49
N ALA A 408 -11.77 -4.91 17.92
CA ALA A 408 -13.00 -4.50 18.61
C ALA A 408 -14.23 -4.68 17.70
N GLY A 409 -14.12 -4.29 16.42
CA GLY A 409 -15.20 -4.44 15.45
C GLY A 409 -15.49 -5.89 15.07
N SER A 410 -14.48 -6.75 15.06
CA SER A 410 -14.63 -8.16 14.70
C SER A 410 -15.08 -9.05 15.87
N TRP A 411 -14.85 -8.60 17.11
CA TRP A 411 -15.08 -9.42 18.31
C TRP A 411 -16.50 -9.94 18.44
N GLN A 412 -17.49 -9.12 18.17
CA GLN A 412 -18.89 -9.51 18.34
C GLN A 412 -19.32 -10.61 17.36
N ARG A 413 -18.75 -10.62 16.16
CA ARG A 413 -19.15 -11.54 15.08
C ARG A 413 -18.25 -12.78 15.02
N TYR A 414 -16.95 -12.63 15.31
CA TYR A 414 -15.95 -13.69 15.20
C TYR A 414 -15.01 -13.74 16.43
N PRO A 415 -15.54 -14.00 17.66
CA PRO A 415 -14.75 -13.87 18.89
C PRO A 415 -13.53 -14.80 18.94
N VAL A 416 -13.67 -16.05 18.49
CA VAL A 416 -12.57 -17.03 18.50
C VAL A 416 -11.45 -16.60 17.55
N HIS A 417 -11.79 -16.24 16.30
CA HIS A 417 -10.80 -15.82 15.32
C HIS A 417 -10.09 -14.52 15.76
N THR A 418 -10.85 -13.59 16.35
CA THR A 418 -10.31 -12.33 16.87
C THR A 418 -9.39 -12.56 18.06
N ALA A 419 -9.74 -13.45 18.97
CA ALA A 419 -8.87 -13.82 20.09
C ALA A 419 -7.54 -14.42 19.59
N VAL A 420 -7.58 -15.26 18.58
CA VAL A 420 -6.37 -15.83 17.96
C VAL A 420 -5.59 -14.74 17.23
N LEU A 421 -6.25 -13.84 16.50
CA LEU A 421 -5.61 -12.70 15.82
C LEU A 421 -4.85 -11.80 16.80
N THR A 422 -5.36 -11.59 18.02
CA THR A 422 -4.71 -10.77 19.05
C THR A 422 -3.31 -11.26 19.42
N LEU A 423 -3.04 -12.57 19.29
CA LEU A 423 -1.69 -13.12 19.51
C LEU A 423 -0.66 -12.56 18.51
N GLY A 424 -1.11 -12.04 17.37
CA GLY A 424 -0.26 -11.36 16.40
C GLY A 424 0.47 -10.14 16.98
N MET A 425 -0.19 -9.38 17.86
CA MET A 425 0.44 -8.23 18.54
C MET A 425 1.58 -8.68 19.46
N VAL A 426 1.43 -9.83 20.13
CA VAL A 426 2.48 -10.40 20.98
C VAL A 426 3.69 -10.82 20.12
N LEU A 427 3.41 -11.46 18.97
CA LEU A 427 4.47 -11.83 18.03
C LEU A 427 5.13 -10.59 17.41
N ALA A 428 4.36 -9.53 17.14
CA ALA A 428 4.89 -8.26 16.64
C ALA A 428 5.89 -7.63 17.64
N ALA A 429 5.54 -7.60 18.92
CA ALA A 429 6.46 -7.18 19.95
C ALA A 429 7.71 -8.06 19.99
N ALA A 430 7.56 -9.37 19.88
CA ALA A 430 8.66 -10.32 19.92
C ALA A 430 9.64 -10.10 18.75
N TYR A 431 9.17 -10.00 17.50
CA TYR A 431 10.08 -9.85 16.36
C TYR A 431 10.72 -8.47 16.29
N VAL A 432 9.99 -7.38 16.56
CA VAL A 432 10.56 -6.01 16.53
C VAL A 432 11.64 -5.86 17.61
N LEU A 433 11.30 -6.21 18.86
CA LEU A 433 12.24 -6.04 19.96
C LEU A 433 13.47 -6.95 19.83
N THR A 434 13.31 -8.15 19.27
CA THR A 434 14.43 -9.07 19.01
C THR A 434 15.39 -8.49 17.98
N VAL A 435 14.89 -7.97 16.86
CA VAL A 435 15.74 -7.35 15.82
C VAL A 435 16.40 -6.09 16.36
N TYR A 436 15.64 -5.23 17.04
CA TYR A 436 16.21 -4.03 17.66
C TYR A 436 17.33 -4.38 18.65
N LYS A 437 17.10 -5.35 19.53
CA LYS A 437 18.11 -5.81 20.51
C LYS A 437 19.37 -6.33 19.81
N LYS A 438 19.22 -7.17 18.80
CA LYS A 438 20.36 -7.75 18.07
C LYS A 438 21.20 -6.69 17.34
N THR A 439 20.57 -5.70 16.75
CA THR A 439 21.24 -4.73 15.88
C THR A 439 21.69 -3.46 16.61
N MET A 440 20.88 -2.94 17.53
CA MET A 440 21.10 -1.61 18.13
C MET A 440 21.82 -1.68 19.46
N THR A 441 21.70 -2.78 20.22
CA THR A 441 22.27 -2.89 21.58
C THR A 441 23.50 -3.82 21.64
N GLY A 442 24.22 -3.83 22.78
CA GLY A 442 25.34 -4.70 23.02
C GLY A 442 26.70 -4.09 22.67
N PRO A 443 27.72 -4.92 22.49
CA PRO A 443 29.04 -4.47 22.05
C PRO A 443 29.00 -4.03 20.57
N VAL A 444 29.89 -3.09 20.23
CA VAL A 444 30.02 -2.61 18.86
C VAL A 444 31.11 -3.41 18.15
N PRO A 445 30.79 -4.23 17.13
CA PRO A 445 31.80 -4.87 16.31
C PRO A 445 32.70 -3.84 15.63
N ASP A 446 33.97 -4.17 15.37
CA ASP A 446 34.93 -3.24 14.74
C ASP A 446 34.44 -2.80 13.34
N ASP A 447 33.86 -3.71 12.58
CA ASP A 447 33.24 -3.41 11.27
C ASP A 447 32.08 -2.43 11.37
N VAL A 448 31.22 -2.53 12.38
CA VAL A 448 30.15 -1.56 12.63
C VAL A 448 30.75 -0.20 12.99
N ARG A 449 31.75 -0.18 13.87
CA ARG A 449 32.45 1.05 14.24
C ARG A 449 33.07 1.75 13.04
N LYS A 450 33.64 0.98 12.10
CA LYS A 450 34.29 1.50 10.89
C LYS A 450 33.29 2.04 9.88
N HIS A 451 32.21 1.31 9.59
CA HIS A 451 31.29 1.61 8.49
C HIS A 451 30.07 2.41 8.92
N VAL A 452 29.59 2.26 10.15
CA VAL A 452 28.45 3.01 10.71
C VAL A 452 28.97 4.09 11.67
N SER A 453 29.95 4.87 11.21
CA SER A 453 30.60 5.94 12.00
C SER A 453 29.87 7.28 11.93
N THR A 454 28.94 7.45 10.96
CA THR A 454 28.16 8.67 10.75
C THR A 454 26.68 8.40 10.94
N ASP A 455 26.02 9.30 11.69
CA ASP A 455 24.58 9.24 11.92
C ASP A 455 23.79 9.78 10.71
N LEU A 456 22.47 9.82 10.80
CA LEU A 456 21.58 10.33 9.76
C LEU A 456 21.88 11.80 9.44
N ASN A 457 22.11 12.09 8.16
CA ASN A 457 22.24 13.46 7.66
C ASN A 457 20.86 14.16 7.57
N LEU A 458 20.87 15.46 7.31
CA LEU A 458 19.63 16.26 7.25
C LEU A 458 18.64 15.74 6.22
N ARG A 459 19.09 15.32 5.04
CA ARG A 459 18.24 14.79 3.97
C ARG A 459 17.52 13.50 4.40
N GLU A 460 18.26 12.57 5.01
CA GLU A 460 17.71 11.30 5.52
C GLU A 460 16.69 11.56 6.63
N ARG A 461 16.97 12.53 7.52
CA ARG A 461 16.00 12.95 8.53
C ARG A 461 14.74 13.56 7.91
N LEU A 462 14.87 14.41 6.89
CA LEU A 462 13.74 15.01 6.18
C LEU A 462 12.88 13.96 5.46
N ALA A 463 13.45 12.83 5.04
CA ALA A 463 12.69 11.74 4.45
C ALA A 463 11.86 10.94 5.48
N VAL A 464 12.34 10.80 6.73
CA VAL A 464 11.72 9.92 7.73
C VAL A 464 10.89 10.68 8.77
N VAL A 465 11.35 11.85 9.23
CA VAL A 465 10.69 12.62 10.31
C VAL A 465 9.20 12.89 9.99
N PRO A 466 8.80 13.30 8.77
CA PRO A 466 7.39 13.51 8.48
C PRO A 466 6.55 12.25 8.71
N LEU A 467 7.06 11.06 8.37
CA LEU A 467 6.37 9.80 8.59
C LEU A 467 6.19 9.51 10.08
N LEU A 468 7.27 9.66 10.87
CA LEU A 468 7.21 9.45 12.33
C LEU A 468 6.26 10.43 13.01
N VAL A 469 6.26 11.69 12.57
CA VAL A 469 5.32 12.72 13.08
C VAL A 469 3.89 12.33 12.77
N LEU A 470 3.58 11.92 11.53
CA LEU A 470 2.23 11.50 11.15
C LEU A 470 1.77 10.27 11.93
N LEU A 471 2.66 9.28 12.16
CA LEU A 471 2.35 8.09 12.95
C LEU A 471 2.01 8.43 14.41
N ILE A 472 2.67 9.41 15.00
CA ILE A 472 2.39 9.89 16.36
C ILE A 472 1.11 10.75 16.36
N VAL A 473 1.01 11.70 15.45
CA VAL A 473 -0.16 12.59 15.36
C VAL A 473 -1.45 11.80 15.20
N PHE A 474 -1.48 10.84 14.26
CA PHE A 474 -2.66 10.00 14.05
C PHE A 474 -2.85 8.92 15.12
N GLY A 475 -1.85 8.66 15.96
CA GLY A 475 -1.99 7.86 17.17
C GLY A 475 -2.75 8.58 18.28
N PHE A 476 -2.51 9.90 18.45
CA PHE A 476 -3.16 10.72 19.46
C PHE A 476 -4.41 11.45 18.95
N PHE A 477 -4.47 11.80 17.69
CA PHE A 477 -5.56 12.54 17.05
C PHE A 477 -6.09 11.83 15.79
N PRO A 478 -6.60 10.59 15.92
CA PRO A 478 -7.05 9.80 14.77
C PRO A 478 -8.37 10.28 14.18
N LYS A 479 -9.18 11.03 14.97
CA LYS A 479 -10.58 11.37 14.66
C LYS A 479 -10.81 11.91 13.24
N PRO A 480 -10.04 12.87 12.69
CA PRO A 480 -10.33 13.42 11.37
C PRO A 480 -10.26 12.37 10.26
N LEU A 481 -9.26 11.48 10.30
CA LEU A 481 -9.11 10.42 9.30
C LEU A 481 -10.05 9.24 9.56
N LEU A 482 -10.33 8.93 10.83
CA LEU A 482 -11.31 7.89 11.18
C LEU A 482 -12.70 8.25 10.68
N GLN A 483 -13.13 9.51 10.77
CA GLN A 483 -14.41 9.93 10.23
C GLN A 483 -14.53 9.69 8.71
N VAL A 484 -13.42 9.85 7.97
CA VAL A 484 -13.36 9.53 6.54
C VAL A 484 -13.43 8.02 6.32
N ALA A 485 -12.70 7.24 7.11
CA ALA A 485 -12.71 5.77 7.03
C ALA A 485 -14.07 5.20 7.45
N ASP A 486 -14.72 5.75 8.49
CA ASP A 486 -16.06 5.35 8.93
C ASP A 486 -17.10 5.58 7.83
N LYS A 487 -17.06 6.76 7.18
CA LYS A 487 -17.96 7.05 6.06
C LYS A 487 -17.75 6.05 4.90
N ALA A 488 -16.50 5.73 4.56
CA ALA A 488 -16.19 4.75 3.55
C ALA A 488 -16.71 3.35 3.93
N ALA A 489 -16.52 2.94 5.18
CA ALA A 489 -16.95 1.64 5.69
C ALA A 489 -18.49 1.51 5.70
N GLN A 490 -19.22 2.55 6.11
CA GLN A 490 -20.67 2.56 6.11
C GLN A 490 -21.24 2.34 4.70
N VAL A 491 -20.76 3.09 3.71
CA VAL A 491 -21.22 2.96 2.30
C VAL A 491 -21.07 1.54 1.76
N VAL A 492 -20.04 0.80 2.20
CA VAL A 492 -19.76 -0.57 1.74
C VAL A 492 -20.56 -1.60 2.55
N ILE A 493 -20.69 -1.42 3.86
CA ILE A 493 -21.27 -2.43 4.76
C ILE A 493 -22.78 -2.38 4.82
N ASP A 494 -23.41 -1.19 4.80
CA ASP A 494 -24.86 -1.06 4.93
C ASP A 494 -25.64 -1.87 3.86
N PRO A 495 -25.25 -1.88 2.55
CA PRO A 495 -25.88 -2.76 1.56
C PRO A 495 -25.73 -4.25 1.88
N ILE A 496 -24.57 -4.68 2.42
CA ILE A 496 -24.32 -6.08 2.77
C ILE A 496 -25.26 -6.53 3.89
N HIS A 497 -25.41 -5.74 4.95
CA HIS A 497 -26.33 -6.03 6.07
C HIS A 497 -27.79 -6.06 5.60
N THR A 498 -28.19 -5.19 4.69
CA THR A 498 -29.54 -5.19 4.13
C THR A 498 -29.86 -6.51 3.39
N ILE A 499 -28.91 -7.03 2.61
CA ILE A 499 -29.06 -8.32 1.92
C ILE A 499 -29.14 -9.48 2.92
N GLN A 500 -28.48 -9.39 4.08
CA GLN A 500 -28.45 -10.42 5.11
C GLN A 500 -29.70 -10.37 6.04
N GLY A 501 -30.55 -9.35 5.95
CA GLY A 501 -31.66 -9.13 6.88
C GLY A 501 -31.21 -8.76 8.29
N GLU A 502 -30.00 -8.31 8.46
CA GLU A 502 -29.43 -7.83 9.72
C GLU A 502 -29.65 -6.30 9.79
N ASN A 503 -30.84 -5.86 10.28
CA ASN A 503 -31.15 -4.45 10.55
C ASN A 503 -30.94 -4.09 12.03
#